data_44d48d13dd3305c97220819ffb568b81
#
_entry.id   44d48d13dd3305c97220819ffb568b81
#
_cell.length_a   1.000
_cell.length_b   1.000
_cell.length_c   1.000
_cell.angle_alpha   90.00
_cell.angle_beta   90.00
_cell.angle_gamma   90.00
#
_symmetry.space_group_name_H-M   'P 1'
#
loop_
_entity.id
_entity.type
_entity.pdbx_description
1 polymer ?
#
loop_
_entity_poly.entity_id
_entity_poly.type
_entity_poly.pdbx_seq_one_letter_code
_entity_poly.pdbx_strand_id
1 'polypeptide(L)'
;MNHGISILFRAIPLAMAAFCFAYGAYIFAAGTDAARLTAGPVVFYLGSICIALYCTAATIIRQIIGTYTAAAKYLFPAIGYTFAVLTLISGAFIIASHWPGALVTGHVVCGLGLITACVATAATSSTRFSLIPKNSADDSFSVNPAGFTRAESSLLIFIVSAIAAIAWVWCILLYVRGTLPAHIVAGSVMFGIACVCTSLIALVASIARQARGSYTMAEKGKWTGLVLTMGSLAFVLGLILIFAYWDHPINFVGFVLIGLALICWSISSKVILLAKIWHADFPLANRIPIIPVLTALACLFLAAFLYEEAAFQAKSFVPARVLSGFGAICFTLYSIVSILESGTSKK
;
A
#
# COMPACT_ATOMS: atom_id res chain seq x y z
N MET A 1 24.41 -8.49 1.72
CA MET A 1 23.28 -8.81 2.65
C MET A 1 23.47 -10.22 3.18
N ASN A 2 23.42 -10.42 4.50
CA ASN A 2 23.60 -11.74 5.11
C ASN A 2 22.38 -12.63 4.80
N HIS A 3 22.58 -13.94 4.54
CA HIS A 3 21.53 -14.88 4.11
C HIS A 3 20.35 -14.94 5.12
N GLY A 4 20.64 -14.93 6.42
CA GLY A 4 19.61 -14.92 7.47
C GLY A 4 18.74 -13.65 7.45
N ILE A 5 19.33 -12.48 7.22
CA ILE A 5 18.61 -11.20 7.12
C ILE A 5 17.67 -11.22 5.89
N SER A 6 18.13 -11.81 4.78
CA SER A 6 17.29 -11.90 3.57
C SER A 6 16.06 -12.80 3.76
N ILE A 7 16.18 -13.86 4.55
CA ILE A 7 15.06 -14.77 4.89
C ILE A 7 14.07 -14.03 5.80
N LEU A 8 14.56 -13.34 6.83
CA LEU A 8 13.71 -12.59 7.76
C LEU A 8 12.86 -11.56 7.04
N PHE A 9 13.47 -10.73 6.19
CA PHE A 9 12.74 -9.71 5.46
C PHE A 9 11.76 -10.25 4.40
N ARG A 10 11.93 -11.48 3.90
CA ARG A 10 10.91 -12.15 3.08
C ARG A 10 9.76 -12.70 3.93
N ALA A 11 10.04 -13.15 5.14
CA ALA A 11 9.04 -13.72 6.03
C ALA A 11 8.05 -12.67 6.52
N ILE A 12 8.48 -11.42 6.78
CA ILE A 12 7.62 -10.34 7.29
C ILE A 12 6.38 -10.12 6.41
N PRO A 13 6.47 -9.86 5.09
CA PRO A 13 5.28 -9.67 4.26
C PRO A 13 4.33 -10.87 4.25
N LEU A 14 4.87 -12.09 4.24
CA LEU A 14 4.07 -13.30 4.27
C LEU A 14 3.39 -13.50 5.63
N ALA A 15 4.08 -13.22 6.73
CA ALA A 15 3.50 -13.27 8.07
C ALA A 15 2.37 -12.24 8.23
N MET A 16 2.55 -11.02 7.70
CA MET A 16 1.52 -9.98 7.73
C MET A 16 0.32 -10.34 6.85
N ALA A 17 0.55 -10.94 5.69
CA ALA A 17 -0.52 -11.45 4.85
C ALA A 17 -1.30 -12.58 5.55
N ALA A 18 -0.59 -13.56 6.12
CA ALA A 18 -1.20 -14.66 6.87
C ALA A 18 -2.01 -14.14 8.08
N PHE A 19 -1.48 -13.15 8.80
CA PHE A 19 -2.20 -12.47 9.87
C PHE A 19 -3.51 -11.86 9.37
N CYS A 20 -3.47 -11.06 8.28
CA CYS A 20 -4.66 -10.43 7.74
C CYS A 20 -5.69 -11.47 7.27
N PHE A 21 -5.28 -12.51 6.56
CA PHE A 21 -6.18 -13.56 6.09
C PHE A 21 -6.80 -14.35 7.25
N ALA A 22 -5.99 -14.83 8.20
CA ALA A 22 -6.47 -15.61 9.32
C ALA A 22 -7.37 -14.77 10.24
N TYR A 23 -6.95 -13.54 10.57
CA TYR A 23 -7.70 -12.66 11.45
C TYR A 23 -8.99 -12.17 10.81
N GLY A 24 -8.97 -11.79 9.53
CA GLY A 24 -10.17 -11.42 8.78
C GLY A 24 -11.18 -12.56 8.66
N ALA A 25 -10.71 -13.78 8.34
CA ALA A 25 -11.55 -14.97 8.30
C ALA A 25 -12.15 -15.30 9.67
N TYR A 26 -11.36 -15.18 10.75
CA TYR A 26 -11.84 -15.38 12.12
C TYR A 26 -12.94 -14.39 12.49
N ILE A 27 -12.74 -13.08 12.20
CA ILE A 27 -13.75 -12.05 12.48
C ILE A 27 -15.05 -12.35 11.72
N PHE A 28 -14.93 -12.72 10.43
CA PHE A 28 -16.10 -13.02 9.59
C PHE A 28 -16.85 -14.26 10.07
N ALA A 29 -16.14 -15.32 10.42
CA ALA A 29 -16.74 -16.57 10.89
C ALA A 29 -17.36 -16.45 12.29
N ALA A 30 -16.83 -15.54 13.12
CA ALA A 30 -17.27 -15.39 14.51
C ALA A 30 -18.54 -14.54 14.67
N GLY A 31 -19.12 -13.95 13.60
CA GLY A 31 -20.20 -13.01 13.78
C GLY A 31 -21.26 -12.95 12.71
N THR A 32 -22.48 -12.65 13.17
CA THR A 32 -23.65 -12.37 12.33
C THR A 32 -24.03 -10.88 12.33
N ASP A 33 -23.34 -10.06 13.12
CA ASP A 33 -23.60 -8.63 13.21
C ASP A 33 -22.90 -7.85 12.07
N ALA A 34 -23.48 -6.70 11.70
CA ALA A 34 -23.01 -5.87 10.60
C ALA A 34 -21.53 -5.43 10.76
N ALA A 35 -21.06 -5.23 12.00
CA ALA A 35 -19.70 -4.78 12.26
C ALA A 35 -18.67 -5.87 11.93
N ARG A 36 -18.92 -7.12 12.33
CA ARG A 36 -18.05 -8.26 12.02
C ARG A 36 -18.09 -8.62 10.53
N LEU A 37 -19.30 -8.61 9.94
CA LEU A 37 -19.48 -8.84 8.51
C LEU A 37 -18.77 -7.77 7.67
N THR A 38 -18.62 -6.54 8.17
CA THR A 38 -17.84 -5.47 7.51
C THR A 38 -16.34 -5.62 7.77
N ALA A 39 -15.92 -5.76 9.03
CA ALA A 39 -14.52 -5.80 9.41
C ALA A 39 -13.78 -7.03 8.85
N GLY A 40 -14.43 -8.20 8.88
CA GLY A 40 -13.83 -9.46 8.45
C GLY A 40 -13.30 -9.42 7.02
N PRO A 41 -14.15 -9.18 6.00
CA PRO A 41 -13.71 -9.09 4.60
C PRO A 41 -12.69 -7.97 4.38
N VAL A 42 -12.88 -6.78 4.98
CA VAL A 42 -11.93 -5.68 4.82
C VAL A 42 -10.54 -6.10 5.31
N VAL A 43 -10.43 -6.63 6.54
CA VAL A 43 -9.15 -7.10 7.08
C VAL A 43 -8.58 -8.25 6.25
N PHE A 44 -9.42 -9.20 5.81
CA PHE A 44 -8.97 -10.30 4.95
C PHE A 44 -8.31 -9.77 3.66
N TYR A 45 -8.95 -8.86 2.94
CA TYR A 45 -8.43 -8.35 1.68
C TYR A 45 -7.27 -7.34 1.83
N LEU A 46 -6.98 -6.82 3.03
CA LEU A 46 -5.70 -6.16 3.32
C LEU A 46 -4.51 -7.15 3.17
N GLY A 47 -4.73 -8.43 3.41
CA GLY A 47 -3.77 -9.49 3.11
C GLY A 47 -3.36 -9.56 1.64
N SER A 48 -4.26 -9.27 0.70
CA SER A 48 -3.96 -9.21 -0.73
C SER A 48 -2.91 -8.12 -1.06
N ILE A 49 -2.99 -6.98 -0.39
CA ILE A 49 -1.99 -5.90 -0.51
C ILE A 49 -0.63 -6.39 0.03
N CYS A 50 -0.61 -7.07 1.18
CA CYS A 50 0.62 -7.64 1.74
C CYS A 50 1.26 -8.68 0.79
N ILE A 51 0.46 -9.52 0.11
CA ILE A 51 0.96 -10.45 -0.93
C ILE A 51 1.56 -9.69 -2.13
N ALA A 52 0.89 -8.66 -2.62
CA ALA A 52 1.43 -7.85 -3.72
C ALA A 52 2.74 -7.14 -3.32
N LEU A 53 2.84 -6.66 -2.08
CA LEU A 53 4.06 -6.12 -1.51
C LEU A 53 5.15 -7.19 -1.34
N TYR A 54 4.79 -8.43 -0.94
CA TYR A 54 5.72 -9.56 -0.93
C TYR A 54 6.31 -9.83 -2.31
N CYS A 55 5.50 -9.76 -3.37
CA CYS A 55 5.98 -9.92 -4.74
C CYS A 55 7.04 -8.87 -5.10
N THR A 56 6.86 -7.62 -4.64
CA THR A 56 7.87 -6.57 -4.79
C THR A 56 9.14 -6.88 -4.00
N ALA A 57 9.01 -7.28 -2.73
CA ALA A 57 10.16 -7.64 -1.88
C ALA A 57 10.93 -8.82 -2.45
N ALA A 58 10.24 -9.88 -2.86
CA ALA A 58 10.84 -11.08 -3.43
C ALA A 58 11.61 -10.80 -4.74
N THR A 59 11.06 -9.91 -5.58
CA THR A 59 11.73 -9.43 -6.81
C THR A 59 13.05 -8.75 -6.47
N ILE A 60 13.01 -7.75 -5.56
CA ILE A 60 14.18 -6.96 -5.16
C ILE A 60 15.27 -7.85 -4.53
N ILE A 61 14.88 -8.73 -3.59
CA ILE A 61 15.83 -9.63 -2.93
C ILE A 61 16.52 -10.54 -3.94
N ARG A 62 15.77 -11.16 -4.87
CA ARG A 62 16.36 -12.04 -5.89
C ARG A 62 17.30 -11.31 -6.82
N GLN A 63 17.04 -10.04 -7.13
CA GLN A 63 17.96 -9.20 -7.89
C GLN A 63 19.26 -8.93 -7.11
N ILE A 64 19.14 -8.55 -5.82
CA ILE A 64 20.31 -8.26 -4.96
C ILE A 64 21.20 -9.48 -4.78
N ILE A 65 20.62 -10.69 -4.59
CA ILE A 65 21.40 -11.92 -4.39
C ILE A 65 21.78 -12.66 -5.68
N GLY A 66 21.43 -12.10 -6.85
CA GLY A 66 21.79 -12.68 -8.16
C GLY A 66 21.00 -13.95 -8.54
N THR A 67 19.90 -14.28 -7.85
CA THR A 67 19.04 -15.47 -8.13
C THR A 67 17.78 -15.11 -8.91
N TYR A 68 17.77 -13.97 -9.58
CA TYR A 68 16.64 -13.53 -10.37
C TYR A 68 16.55 -14.28 -11.71
N THR A 69 15.46 -14.98 -11.94
CA THR A 69 15.23 -15.78 -13.15
C THR A 69 14.20 -15.15 -14.07
N ALA A 70 14.22 -15.55 -15.36
CA ALA A 70 13.20 -15.11 -16.31
C ALA A 70 11.77 -15.49 -15.87
N ALA A 71 11.59 -16.64 -15.21
CA ALA A 71 10.30 -17.05 -14.65
C ALA A 71 9.83 -16.10 -13.53
N ALA A 72 10.73 -15.66 -12.65
CA ALA A 72 10.41 -14.73 -11.57
C ALA A 72 9.91 -13.38 -12.08
N LYS A 73 10.38 -12.95 -13.26
CA LYS A 73 9.95 -11.70 -13.92
C LYS A 73 8.46 -11.66 -14.22
N TYR A 74 7.86 -12.80 -14.52
CA TYR A 74 6.43 -12.90 -14.84
C TYR A 74 5.59 -13.40 -13.67
N LEU A 75 6.13 -14.33 -12.88
CA LEU A 75 5.42 -14.98 -11.78
C LEU A 75 4.97 -13.99 -10.70
N PHE A 76 5.87 -13.14 -10.20
CA PHE A 76 5.53 -12.22 -9.11
C PHE A 76 4.50 -11.17 -9.49
N PRO A 77 4.60 -10.49 -10.66
CA PRO A 77 3.52 -9.63 -11.14
C PRO A 77 2.20 -10.39 -11.32
N ALA A 78 2.23 -11.59 -11.89
CA ALA A 78 1.02 -12.40 -12.10
C ALA A 78 0.30 -12.71 -10.79
N ILE A 79 1.04 -13.11 -9.74
CA ILE A 79 0.47 -13.32 -8.40
C ILE A 79 -0.20 -12.03 -7.90
N GLY A 80 0.49 -10.88 -7.97
CA GLY A 80 -0.06 -9.60 -7.53
C GLY A 80 -1.36 -9.23 -8.25
N TYR A 81 -1.40 -9.34 -9.57
CA TYR A 81 -2.61 -9.05 -10.36
C TYR A 81 -3.73 -10.07 -10.11
N THR A 82 -3.41 -11.35 -9.90
CA THR A 82 -4.42 -12.36 -9.55
C THR A 82 -5.12 -11.99 -8.25
N PHE A 83 -4.37 -11.62 -7.21
CA PHE A 83 -4.97 -11.16 -5.96
C PHE A 83 -5.78 -9.87 -6.12
N ALA A 84 -5.34 -8.93 -6.98
CA ALA A 84 -6.10 -7.73 -7.29
C ALA A 84 -7.45 -8.06 -7.93
N VAL A 85 -7.46 -8.92 -8.95
CA VAL A 85 -8.69 -9.34 -9.65
C VAL A 85 -9.63 -10.10 -8.71
N LEU A 86 -9.11 -11.05 -7.93
CA LEU A 86 -9.91 -11.77 -6.93
C LEU A 86 -10.55 -10.82 -5.93
N THR A 87 -9.80 -9.81 -5.45
CA THR A 87 -10.31 -8.81 -4.51
C THR A 87 -11.42 -7.96 -5.14
N LEU A 88 -11.25 -7.52 -6.41
CA LEU A 88 -12.26 -6.77 -7.15
C LEU A 88 -13.54 -7.58 -7.36
N ILE A 89 -13.41 -8.82 -7.81
CA ILE A 89 -14.55 -9.74 -8.02
C ILE A 89 -15.29 -9.96 -6.71
N SER A 90 -14.57 -10.23 -5.62
CA SER A 90 -15.17 -10.43 -4.32
C SER A 90 -15.90 -9.18 -3.82
N GLY A 91 -15.31 -7.99 -4.00
CA GLY A 91 -15.97 -6.74 -3.66
C GLY A 91 -17.28 -6.54 -4.44
N ALA A 92 -17.29 -6.85 -5.74
CA ALA A 92 -18.48 -6.80 -6.57
C ALA A 92 -19.58 -7.78 -6.09
N PHE A 93 -19.21 -9.01 -5.73
CA PHE A 93 -20.14 -9.98 -5.14
C PHE A 93 -20.69 -9.50 -3.80
N ILE A 94 -19.85 -8.87 -2.95
CA ILE A 94 -20.29 -8.30 -1.67
C ILE A 94 -21.29 -7.17 -1.92
N ILE A 95 -21.08 -6.26 -2.89
CA ILE A 95 -22.04 -5.19 -3.23
C ILE A 95 -23.37 -5.79 -3.66
N ALA A 96 -23.36 -6.89 -4.41
CA ALA A 96 -24.59 -7.57 -4.86
C ALA A 96 -25.28 -8.38 -3.76
N SER A 97 -24.64 -8.59 -2.62
CA SER A 97 -25.23 -9.31 -1.49
C SER A 97 -26.14 -8.41 -0.65
N HIS A 98 -27.09 -9.01 0.09
CA HIS A 98 -28.13 -8.28 0.83
C HIS A 98 -27.91 -8.25 2.35
N TRP A 99 -26.73 -8.57 2.84
CA TRP A 99 -26.42 -8.54 4.26
C TRP A 99 -26.13 -7.11 4.77
N PRO A 100 -26.36 -6.84 6.06
CA PRO A 100 -26.17 -5.51 6.64
C PRO A 100 -24.73 -5.03 6.49
N GLY A 101 -24.51 -3.86 5.88
CA GLY A 101 -23.18 -3.30 5.64
C GLY A 101 -22.50 -3.75 4.33
N ALA A 102 -23.13 -4.64 3.54
CA ALA A 102 -22.58 -5.15 2.28
C ALA A 102 -22.17 -4.03 1.30
N LEU A 103 -23.00 -2.98 1.19
CA LEU A 103 -22.70 -1.85 0.31
C LEU A 103 -21.36 -1.19 0.66
N VAL A 104 -21.15 -0.81 1.91
CA VAL A 104 -19.91 -0.18 2.36
C VAL A 104 -18.75 -1.14 2.21
N THR A 105 -18.90 -2.37 2.71
CA THR A 105 -17.86 -3.41 2.68
C THR A 105 -17.42 -3.70 1.26
N GLY A 106 -18.36 -3.88 0.33
CA GLY A 106 -18.04 -4.22 -1.06
C GLY A 106 -17.32 -3.09 -1.77
N HIS A 107 -17.72 -1.82 -1.60
CA HIS A 107 -16.99 -0.69 -2.16
C HIS A 107 -15.58 -0.58 -1.59
N VAL A 108 -15.40 -0.76 -0.29
CA VAL A 108 -14.08 -0.76 0.35
C VAL A 108 -13.21 -1.89 -0.18
N VAL A 109 -13.74 -3.13 -0.26
CA VAL A 109 -13.00 -4.28 -0.81
C VAL A 109 -12.60 -4.06 -2.27
N CYS A 110 -13.50 -3.52 -3.11
CA CYS A 110 -13.13 -3.12 -4.47
C CYS A 110 -11.99 -2.10 -4.46
N GLY A 111 -12.04 -1.11 -3.59
CA GLY A 111 -10.99 -0.11 -3.42
C GLY A 111 -9.63 -0.75 -3.02
N LEU A 112 -9.65 -1.75 -2.11
CA LEU A 112 -8.44 -2.51 -1.77
C LEU A 112 -7.91 -3.29 -2.99
N GLY A 113 -8.78 -3.79 -3.86
CA GLY A 113 -8.40 -4.38 -5.14
C GLY A 113 -7.68 -3.40 -6.06
N LEU A 114 -8.12 -2.13 -6.11
CA LEU A 114 -7.43 -1.06 -6.85
C LEU A 114 -6.04 -0.78 -6.29
N ILE A 115 -5.90 -0.68 -4.96
CA ILE A 115 -4.58 -0.54 -4.31
C ILE A 115 -3.68 -1.74 -4.66
N THR A 116 -4.22 -2.97 -4.56
CA THR A 116 -3.47 -4.20 -4.88
C THR A 116 -2.98 -4.20 -6.32
N ALA A 117 -3.80 -3.74 -7.28
CA ALA A 117 -3.42 -3.59 -8.69
C ALA A 117 -2.31 -2.55 -8.88
N CYS A 118 -2.38 -1.40 -8.19
CA CYS A 118 -1.30 -0.40 -8.20
C CYS A 118 0.02 -0.97 -7.65
N VAL A 119 -0.03 -1.73 -6.55
CA VAL A 119 1.15 -2.38 -5.97
C VAL A 119 1.70 -3.47 -6.90
N ALA A 120 0.85 -4.25 -7.57
CA ALA A 120 1.26 -5.21 -8.59
C ALA A 120 1.95 -4.51 -9.78
N THR A 121 1.48 -3.32 -10.17
CA THR A 121 2.15 -2.49 -11.20
C THR A 121 3.52 -2.00 -10.71
N ALA A 122 3.66 -1.63 -9.43
CA ALA A 122 4.96 -1.28 -8.85
C ALA A 122 5.90 -2.50 -8.80
N ALA A 123 5.38 -3.69 -8.49
CA ALA A 123 6.15 -4.94 -8.58
C ALA A 123 6.63 -5.19 -10.02
N THR A 124 5.75 -5.02 -11.02
CA THR A 124 6.08 -5.15 -12.44
C THR A 124 7.18 -4.17 -12.85
N SER A 125 7.10 -2.91 -12.41
CA SER A 125 8.15 -1.91 -12.66
C SER A 125 9.47 -2.33 -12.03
N SER A 126 9.44 -2.91 -10.83
CA SER A 126 10.62 -3.40 -10.12
C SER A 126 11.28 -4.59 -10.81
N THR A 127 10.56 -5.40 -11.61
CA THR A 127 11.15 -6.50 -12.37
C THR A 127 12.07 -6.02 -13.50
N ARG A 128 11.93 -4.78 -13.91
CA ARG A 128 12.74 -4.15 -14.96
C ARG A 128 13.95 -3.39 -14.39
N PHE A 129 13.98 -3.19 -13.09
CA PHE A 129 15.06 -2.54 -12.37
C PHE A 129 16.14 -3.59 -12.06
N SER A 130 17.16 -3.68 -12.92
CA SER A 130 18.27 -4.63 -12.71
C SER A 130 19.32 -4.00 -11.80
N LEU A 131 19.35 -4.41 -10.55
CA LEU A 131 20.44 -4.13 -9.62
C LEU A 131 21.58 -5.13 -9.90
N ILE A 132 22.34 -4.93 -10.95
CA ILE A 132 23.53 -5.75 -11.24
C ILE A 132 24.70 -5.12 -10.49
N PRO A 133 25.37 -5.85 -9.58
CA PRO A 133 26.65 -5.40 -9.03
C PRO A 133 27.65 -5.25 -10.18
N LYS A 134 28.18 -4.07 -10.39
CA LYS A 134 29.30 -3.87 -11.33
C LYS A 134 30.53 -4.55 -10.75
N ASN A 135 31.09 -5.53 -11.46
CA ASN A 135 32.35 -6.22 -11.17
C ASN A 135 33.60 -5.32 -11.43
N SER A 136 33.56 -4.05 -11.14
CA SER A 136 34.66 -3.13 -11.27
C SER A 136 34.75 -2.26 -10.02
N ALA A 137 35.95 -1.82 -9.70
CA ALA A 137 36.35 -1.09 -8.50
C ALA A 137 35.56 0.18 -8.14
N ASP A 138 34.55 0.51 -8.90
CA ASP A 138 33.56 1.56 -8.68
C ASP A 138 32.28 0.94 -8.12
N ASP A 139 32.05 1.12 -6.83
CA ASP A 139 30.92 0.62 -6.01
C ASP A 139 29.53 1.20 -6.41
N SER A 140 29.37 1.73 -7.61
CA SER A 140 28.10 2.26 -8.09
C SER A 140 27.24 1.15 -8.72
N PHE A 141 26.00 0.99 -8.26
CA PHE A 141 25.00 0.16 -8.94
C PHE A 141 24.74 0.72 -10.34
N SER A 142 24.99 -0.06 -11.38
CA SER A 142 24.56 0.32 -12.71
C SER A 142 23.14 -0.17 -12.94
N VAL A 143 22.23 0.77 -13.16
CA VAL A 143 20.96 0.46 -13.80
C VAL A 143 21.25 0.08 -15.24
N ASN A 144 20.84 -1.11 -15.66
CA ASN A 144 20.97 -1.48 -17.08
C ASN A 144 19.77 -0.92 -17.86
N PRO A 145 19.91 0.22 -18.55
CA PRO A 145 18.80 0.84 -19.27
C PRO A 145 18.39 0.06 -20.53
N ALA A 146 19.17 -0.93 -20.95
CA ALA A 146 19.00 -1.62 -22.21
C ALA A 146 17.75 -2.52 -22.32
N GLY A 147 16.99 -2.69 -21.25
CA GLY A 147 15.82 -3.58 -21.23
C GLY A 147 14.47 -2.91 -21.00
N PHE A 148 14.39 -1.59 -20.83
CA PHE A 148 13.14 -0.89 -20.48
C PHE A 148 12.82 0.21 -21.51
N THR A 149 11.87 -0.06 -22.38
CA THR A 149 11.52 0.88 -23.46
C THR A 149 10.72 2.08 -22.92
N ARG A 150 10.72 3.19 -23.68
CA ARG A 150 9.88 4.36 -23.36
C ARG A 150 8.39 3.98 -23.32
N ALA A 151 7.95 3.14 -24.22
CA ALA A 151 6.57 2.68 -24.30
C ALA A 151 6.16 1.88 -23.07
N GLU A 152 7.00 0.91 -22.62
CA GLU A 152 6.72 0.12 -21.40
C GLU A 152 6.67 0.99 -20.16
N SER A 153 7.64 1.92 -19.99
CA SER A 153 7.65 2.87 -18.87
C SER A 153 6.39 3.73 -18.84
N SER A 154 6.01 4.28 -20.01
CA SER A 154 4.81 5.11 -20.13
C SER A 154 3.53 4.31 -19.89
N LEU A 155 3.47 3.06 -20.36
CA LEU A 155 2.33 2.16 -20.14
C LEU A 155 2.12 1.85 -18.65
N LEU A 156 3.17 1.54 -17.90
CA LEU A 156 3.04 1.26 -16.47
C LEU A 156 2.60 2.49 -15.67
N ILE A 157 3.13 3.68 -16.00
CA ILE A 157 2.68 4.93 -15.40
C ILE A 157 1.22 5.22 -15.76
N PHE A 158 0.83 4.96 -17.02
CA PHE A 158 -0.56 5.13 -17.46
C PHE A 158 -1.51 4.18 -16.72
N ILE A 159 -1.16 2.90 -16.57
CA ILE A 159 -2.00 1.92 -15.86
C ILE A 159 -2.28 2.37 -14.43
N VAL A 160 -1.24 2.73 -13.66
CA VAL A 160 -1.45 3.17 -12.27
C VAL A 160 -2.20 4.50 -12.19
N SER A 161 -2.00 5.41 -13.15
CA SER A 161 -2.74 6.67 -13.23
C SER A 161 -4.21 6.46 -13.58
N ALA A 162 -4.51 5.53 -14.48
CA ALA A 162 -5.89 5.14 -14.80
C ALA A 162 -6.61 4.52 -13.60
N ILE A 163 -5.94 3.64 -12.86
CA ILE A 163 -6.48 3.04 -11.64
C ILE A 163 -6.77 4.13 -10.59
N ALA A 164 -5.85 5.07 -10.38
CA ALA A 164 -6.07 6.20 -9.47
C ALA A 164 -7.24 7.09 -9.93
N ALA A 165 -7.34 7.38 -11.22
CA ALA A 165 -8.47 8.14 -11.79
C ALA A 165 -9.81 7.40 -11.56
N ILE A 166 -9.86 6.08 -11.76
CA ILE A 166 -11.04 5.25 -11.44
C ILE A 166 -11.40 5.39 -9.96
N ALA A 167 -10.42 5.33 -9.04
CA ALA A 167 -10.69 5.48 -7.61
C ALA A 167 -11.28 6.87 -7.28
N TRP A 168 -10.78 7.95 -7.89
CA TRP A 168 -11.31 9.29 -7.72
C TRP A 168 -12.72 9.45 -8.28
N VAL A 169 -12.97 8.98 -9.50
CA VAL A 169 -14.31 8.99 -10.12
C VAL A 169 -15.30 8.19 -9.26
N TRP A 170 -14.88 7.04 -8.77
CA TRP A 170 -15.71 6.20 -7.90
C TRP A 170 -16.06 6.91 -6.58
N CYS A 171 -15.08 7.56 -5.95
CA CYS A 171 -15.29 8.39 -4.78
C CYS A 171 -16.34 9.49 -5.04
N ILE A 172 -16.19 10.26 -6.13
CA ILE A 172 -17.12 11.32 -6.52
C ILE A 172 -18.52 10.77 -6.76
N LEU A 173 -18.66 9.66 -7.49
CA LEU A 173 -19.95 9.03 -7.76
C LEU A 173 -20.66 8.59 -6.49
N LEU A 174 -19.93 8.09 -5.46
CA LEU A 174 -20.52 7.71 -4.18
C LEU A 174 -21.02 8.94 -3.42
N TYR A 175 -20.33 10.06 -3.46
CA TYR A 175 -20.81 11.31 -2.86
C TYR A 175 -21.99 11.93 -3.61
N VAL A 176 -21.99 11.91 -4.93
CA VAL A 176 -23.08 12.45 -5.75
C VAL A 176 -24.36 11.62 -5.60
N ARG A 177 -24.22 10.29 -5.49
CA ARG A 177 -25.36 9.37 -5.23
C ARG A 177 -25.76 9.31 -3.75
N GLY A 178 -25.13 10.09 -2.90
CA GLY A 178 -25.12 10.02 -1.45
C GLY A 178 -26.42 10.35 -0.72
N THR A 179 -27.56 9.80 -1.17
CA THR A 179 -28.84 9.84 -0.44
C THR A 179 -28.86 8.94 0.79
N LEU A 180 -27.97 7.95 0.87
CA LEU A 180 -27.86 7.01 1.99
C LEU A 180 -26.57 7.28 2.79
N PRO A 181 -26.61 7.23 4.13
CA PRO A 181 -25.42 7.37 4.98
C PRO A 181 -24.29 6.39 4.58
N ALA A 182 -24.65 5.19 4.11
CA ALA A 182 -23.71 4.18 3.64
C ALA A 182 -22.85 4.65 2.44
N HIS A 183 -23.42 5.45 1.51
CA HIS A 183 -22.67 6.00 0.39
C HIS A 183 -21.64 7.05 0.83
N ILE A 184 -22.00 7.88 1.84
CA ILE A 184 -21.09 8.89 2.40
C ILE A 184 -19.91 8.20 3.10
N VAL A 185 -20.19 7.16 3.89
CA VAL A 185 -19.16 6.35 4.55
C VAL A 185 -18.24 5.70 3.51
N ALA A 186 -18.81 5.01 2.51
CA ALA A 186 -18.04 4.37 1.45
C ALA A 186 -17.24 5.40 0.64
N GLY A 187 -17.83 6.55 0.30
CA GLY A 187 -17.17 7.64 -0.41
C GLY A 187 -15.99 8.22 0.35
N SER A 188 -16.13 8.40 1.67
CA SER A 188 -15.04 8.88 2.52
C SER A 188 -13.86 7.90 2.57
N VAL A 189 -14.12 6.60 2.71
CA VAL A 189 -13.05 5.59 2.66
C VAL A 189 -12.43 5.53 1.26
N MET A 190 -13.25 5.60 0.18
CA MET A 190 -12.76 5.65 -1.20
C MET A 190 -11.91 6.89 -1.49
N PHE A 191 -12.17 8.04 -0.84
CA PHE A 191 -11.28 9.20 -0.90
C PHE A 191 -9.87 8.86 -0.40
N GLY A 192 -9.75 8.24 0.77
CA GLY A 192 -8.46 7.81 1.30
C GLY A 192 -7.77 6.77 0.41
N ILE A 193 -8.53 5.82 -0.16
CA ILE A 193 -8.04 4.84 -1.13
C ILE A 193 -7.52 5.54 -2.40
N ALA A 194 -8.22 6.55 -2.91
CA ALA A 194 -7.78 7.34 -4.06
C ALA A 194 -6.47 8.09 -3.76
N CYS A 195 -6.30 8.62 -2.54
CA CYS A 195 -5.04 9.21 -2.09
C CYS A 195 -3.89 8.18 -2.09
N VAL A 196 -4.12 6.95 -1.62
CA VAL A 196 -3.12 5.86 -1.65
C VAL A 196 -2.79 5.48 -3.10
N CYS A 197 -3.78 5.30 -3.98
CA CYS A 197 -3.55 4.99 -5.39
C CYS A 197 -2.74 6.10 -6.08
N THR A 198 -3.03 7.37 -5.79
CA THR A 198 -2.27 8.53 -6.30
C THR A 198 -0.83 8.54 -5.78
N SER A 199 -0.62 8.20 -4.51
CA SER A 199 0.71 8.03 -3.94
C SER A 199 1.52 6.92 -4.63
N LEU A 200 0.86 5.85 -5.06
CA LEU A 200 1.49 4.76 -5.81
C LEU A 200 1.88 5.16 -7.25
N ILE A 201 1.25 6.19 -7.85
CA ILE A 201 1.74 6.78 -9.11
C ILE A 201 3.17 7.29 -8.93
N ALA A 202 3.44 8.03 -7.84
CA ALA A 202 4.77 8.54 -7.55
C ALA A 202 5.81 7.42 -7.42
N LEU A 203 5.43 6.32 -6.77
CA LEU A 203 6.31 5.15 -6.61
C LEU A 203 6.61 4.49 -7.96
N VAL A 204 5.58 4.18 -8.76
CA VAL A 204 5.75 3.55 -10.08
C VAL A 204 6.52 4.44 -11.04
N ALA A 205 6.21 5.75 -11.07
CA ALA A 205 6.92 6.73 -11.89
C ALA A 205 8.41 6.82 -11.51
N SER A 206 8.71 6.87 -10.21
CA SER A 206 10.11 6.89 -9.73
C SER A 206 10.86 5.65 -10.18
N ILE A 207 10.32 4.44 -9.98
CA ILE A 207 10.96 3.18 -10.40
C ILE A 207 11.12 3.13 -11.92
N ALA A 208 10.06 3.41 -12.68
CA ALA A 208 10.06 3.30 -14.13
C ALA A 208 11.02 4.30 -14.79
N ARG A 209 11.12 5.52 -14.26
CA ARG A 209 12.03 6.55 -14.80
C ARG A 209 13.47 6.30 -14.40
N GLN A 210 13.73 5.79 -13.20
CA GLN A 210 15.07 5.37 -12.79
C GLN A 210 15.53 4.18 -13.63
N ALA A 211 14.71 3.15 -13.78
CA ALA A 211 15.02 1.98 -14.61
C ALA A 211 15.38 2.36 -16.06
N ARG A 212 14.83 3.47 -16.55
CA ARG A 212 15.10 4.02 -17.89
C ARG A 212 16.28 5.00 -17.94
N GLY A 213 16.85 5.39 -16.82
CA GLY A 213 17.91 6.40 -16.77
C GLY A 213 17.43 7.85 -17.01
N SER A 214 16.12 8.11 -16.92
CA SER A 214 15.53 9.43 -17.22
C SER A 214 15.03 10.19 -15.98
N TYR A 215 15.39 9.74 -14.78
CA TYR A 215 15.00 10.39 -13.52
C TYR A 215 15.87 11.62 -13.25
N THR A 216 15.25 12.75 -12.93
CA THR A 216 15.93 14.03 -12.70
C THR A 216 15.85 14.48 -11.23
N MET A 217 16.75 15.39 -10.82
CA MET A 217 16.74 15.96 -9.46
C MET A 217 15.41 16.68 -9.12
N ALA A 218 14.81 17.37 -10.09
CA ALA A 218 13.53 18.04 -9.90
C ALA A 218 12.39 17.06 -9.57
N GLU A 219 12.47 15.83 -10.10
CA GLU A 219 11.45 14.79 -9.86
C GLU A 219 11.45 14.26 -8.44
N LYS A 220 12.58 14.31 -7.74
CA LYS A 220 12.68 13.95 -6.32
C LYS A 220 11.69 14.75 -5.47
N GLY A 221 11.71 16.08 -5.59
CA GLY A 221 10.80 16.95 -4.86
C GLY A 221 9.34 16.75 -5.29
N LYS A 222 9.11 16.63 -6.60
CA LYS A 222 7.78 16.42 -7.18
C LYS A 222 7.10 15.16 -6.65
N TRP A 223 7.75 14.01 -6.75
CA TRP A 223 7.13 12.73 -6.37
C TRP A 223 7.00 12.59 -4.85
N THR A 224 7.99 13.00 -4.08
CA THR A 224 7.89 13.02 -2.62
C THR A 224 6.79 13.98 -2.17
N GLY A 225 6.73 15.19 -2.74
CA GLY A 225 5.69 16.18 -2.45
C GLY A 225 4.29 15.65 -2.75
N LEU A 226 4.09 14.98 -3.89
CA LEU A 226 2.80 14.36 -4.24
C LEU A 226 2.33 13.37 -3.16
N VAL A 227 3.20 12.46 -2.72
CA VAL A 227 2.84 11.45 -1.71
C VAL A 227 2.52 12.11 -0.37
N LEU A 228 3.32 13.07 0.06
CA LEU A 228 3.08 13.80 1.31
C LEU A 228 1.77 14.59 1.25
N THR A 229 1.48 15.25 0.14
CA THR A 229 0.22 15.99 -0.06
C THR A 229 -0.98 15.05 0.01
N MET A 230 -0.94 13.89 -0.65
CA MET A 230 -2.05 12.92 -0.60
C MET A 230 -2.27 12.39 0.82
N GLY A 231 -1.19 12.06 1.54
CA GLY A 231 -1.28 11.65 2.94
C GLY A 231 -1.86 12.77 3.82
N SER A 232 -1.42 14.02 3.62
CA SER A 232 -1.93 15.15 4.39
C SER A 232 -3.41 15.44 4.10
N LEU A 233 -3.87 15.31 2.86
CA LEU A 233 -5.28 15.45 2.50
C LEU A 233 -6.16 14.40 3.19
N ALA A 234 -5.75 13.13 3.17
CA ALA A 234 -6.45 12.06 3.86
C ALA A 234 -6.46 12.27 5.38
N PHE A 235 -5.34 12.73 5.95
CA PHE A 235 -5.20 13.03 7.37
C PHE A 235 -6.13 14.18 7.81
N VAL A 236 -6.12 15.30 7.08
CA VAL A 236 -6.95 16.48 7.38
C VAL A 236 -8.43 16.12 7.29
N LEU A 237 -8.86 15.41 6.24
CA LEU A 237 -10.25 14.97 6.15
C LEU A 237 -10.59 14.01 7.31
N GLY A 238 -9.67 13.13 7.69
CA GLY A 238 -9.84 12.25 8.86
C GLY A 238 -10.08 13.03 10.13
N LEU A 239 -9.27 14.07 10.40
CA LEU A 239 -9.46 14.96 11.55
C LEU A 239 -10.80 15.72 11.49
N ILE A 240 -11.17 16.25 10.32
CA ILE A 240 -12.46 16.93 10.13
C ILE A 240 -13.60 15.98 10.51
N LEU A 241 -13.60 14.72 10.04
CA LEU A 241 -14.65 13.76 10.36
C LEU A 241 -14.69 13.42 11.86
N ILE A 242 -13.54 13.31 12.52
CA ILE A 242 -13.48 13.03 13.97
C ILE A 242 -14.06 14.21 14.76
N PHE A 243 -13.61 15.42 14.50
CA PHE A 243 -13.95 16.57 15.34
C PHE A 243 -15.28 17.24 14.98
N ALA A 244 -15.62 17.34 13.67
CA ALA A 244 -16.87 17.95 13.25
C ALA A 244 -18.11 17.05 13.45
N TYR A 245 -17.88 15.74 13.55
CA TYR A 245 -18.96 14.75 13.70
C TYR A 245 -18.77 13.87 14.95
N TRP A 246 -18.27 14.45 16.04
CA TRP A 246 -17.90 13.72 17.27
C TRP A 246 -18.99 12.78 17.79
N ASP A 247 -20.25 13.25 17.80
CA ASP A 247 -21.40 12.48 18.29
C ASP A 247 -22.04 11.59 17.20
N HIS A 248 -21.54 11.65 15.97
CA HIS A 248 -22.13 10.91 14.85
C HIS A 248 -21.25 9.69 14.48
N PRO A 249 -21.86 8.55 14.09
CA PRO A 249 -21.10 7.34 13.72
C PRO A 249 -20.04 7.52 12.64
N ILE A 250 -20.13 8.57 11.83
CA ILE A 250 -19.18 8.85 10.75
C ILE A 250 -17.79 9.27 11.29
N ASN A 251 -17.68 9.70 12.56
CA ASN A 251 -16.41 10.05 13.17
C ASN A 251 -15.41 8.89 13.11
N PHE A 252 -15.86 7.64 13.25
CA PHE A 252 -15.03 6.45 13.19
C PHE A 252 -14.39 6.21 11.81
N VAL A 253 -15.00 6.71 10.74
CA VAL A 253 -14.42 6.72 9.39
C VAL A 253 -13.18 7.62 9.35
N GLY A 254 -13.15 8.67 10.16
CA GLY A 254 -11.99 9.55 10.29
C GLY A 254 -10.73 8.80 10.75
N PHE A 255 -10.85 7.83 11.68
CA PHE A 255 -9.71 7.00 12.08
C PHE A 255 -9.20 6.11 10.95
N VAL A 256 -10.10 5.58 10.10
CA VAL A 256 -9.73 4.82 8.91
C VAL A 256 -8.96 5.71 7.91
N LEU A 257 -9.41 6.96 7.71
CA LEU A 257 -8.71 7.93 6.86
C LEU A 257 -7.32 8.28 7.39
N ILE A 258 -7.17 8.45 8.72
CA ILE A 258 -5.86 8.64 9.34
C ILE A 258 -4.96 7.43 9.07
N GLY A 259 -5.48 6.21 9.18
CA GLY A 259 -4.73 5.00 8.84
C GLY A 259 -4.28 4.96 7.37
N LEU A 260 -5.14 5.36 6.42
CA LEU A 260 -4.80 5.47 5.00
C LEU A 260 -3.75 6.59 4.75
N ALA A 261 -3.81 7.70 5.49
CA ALA A 261 -2.78 8.73 5.47
C ALA A 261 -1.42 8.20 5.94
N LEU A 262 -1.40 7.40 7.01
CA LEU A 262 -0.19 6.75 7.51
C LEU A 262 0.41 5.77 6.48
N ILE A 263 -0.42 5.08 5.69
CA ILE A 263 0.05 4.26 4.56
C ILE A 263 0.70 5.15 3.49
N CYS A 264 0.09 6.29 3.11
CA CYS A 264 0.70 7.24 2.16
C CYS A 264 2.08 7.70 2.67
N TRP A 265 2.18 8.12 3.93
CA TRP A 265 3.46 8.53 4.52
C TRP A 265 4.47 7.38 4.59
N SER A 266 4.02 6.15 4.83
CA SER A 266 4.87 4.96 4.73
C SER A 266 5.41 4.74 3.31
N ILE A 267 4.58 4.96 2.26
CA ILE A 267 4.99 4.89 0.85
C ILE A 267 6.04 5.97 0.54
N SER A 268 5.96 7.16 1.16
CA SER A 268 6.94 8.23 0.95
C SER A 268 8.36 7.80 1.28
N SER A 269 8.54 6.94 2.28
CA SER A 269 9.85 6.40 2.66
C SER A 269 10.54 5.66 1.51
N LYS A 270 9.77 4.86 0.75
CA LYS A 270 10.30 4.15 -0.42
C LYS A 270 10.64 5.10 -1.57
N VAL A 271 9.82 6.12 -1.82
CA VAL A 271 10.08 7.14 -2.85
C VAL A 271 11.34 7.94 -2.51
N ILE A 272 11.49 8.36 -1.24
CA ILE A 272 12.67 9.07 -0.73
C ILE A 272 13.93 8.19 -0.87
N LEU A 273 13.85 6.92 -0.48
CA LEU A 273 14.99 6.01 -0.57
C LEU A 273 15.42 5.78 -2.01
N LEU A 274 14.48 5.55 -2.93
CA LEU A 274 14.77 5.39 -4.36
C LEU A 274 15.46 6.64 -4.93
N ALA A 275 15.01 7.83 -4.55
CA ALA A 275 15.65 9.07 -4.96
C ALA A 275 17.09 9.19 -4.41
N LYS A 276 17.33 8.75 -3.18
CA LYS A 276 18.67 8.74 -2.57
C LYS A 276 19.60 7.74 -3.25
N ILE A 277 19.12 6.54 -3.58
CA ILE A 277 19.89 5.52 -4.28
C ILE A 277 20.33 6.03 -5.67
N TRP A 278 19.42 6.73 -6.37
CA TRP A 278 19.70 7.25 -7.70
C TRP A 278 20.74 8.38 -7.71
N HIS A 279 20.70 9.23 -6.71
CA HIS A 279 21.65 10.34 -6.54
C HIS A 279 22.72 9.92 -5.51
N ALA A 280 23.82 9.34 -5.97
CA ALA A 280 24.92 8.80 -5.14
C ALA A 280 25.55 9.81 -4.15
N ASP A 281 25.28 11.11 -4.32
CA ASP A 281 25.80 12.20 -3.48
C ASP A 281 25.09 12.33 -2.12
N PHE A 282 24.04 11.54 -1.86
CA PHE A 282 23.37 11.54 -0.57
C PHE A 282 24.01 10.53 0.38
N PRO A 283 24.55 10.98 1.54
CA PRO A 283 24.90 10.05 2.59
C PRO A 283 23.66 9.25 2.97
N LEU A 284 23.70 7.93 2.79
CA LEU A 284 22.64 7.01 3.22
C LEU A 284 22.62 7.05 4.76
N ALA A 285 21.83 7.98 5.32
CA ALA A 285 21.55 7.93 6.74
C ALA A 285 20.58 6.77 6.98
N ASN A 286 20.97 5.80 7.81
CA ASN A 286 20.21 4.60 8.20
C ASN A 286 18.90 4.92 8.96
N ARG A 287 18.16 5.95 8.55
CA ARG A 287 16.97 6.46 9.26
C ARG A 287 15.67 6.38 8.47
N ILE A 288 15.75 6.06 7.16
CA ILE A 288 14.54 6.02 6.32
C ILE A 288 13.57 4.90 6.71
N PRO A 289 14.05 3.67 7.09
CA PRO A 289 13.17 2.62 7.59
C PRO A 289 12.39 2.97 8.86
N ILE A 290 12.79 4.01 9.58
CA ILE A 290 12.05 4.49 10.76
C ILE A 290 10.66 4.99 10.39
N ILE A 291 10.49 5.62 9.22
CA ILE A 291 9.19 6.17 8.79
C ILE A 291 8.10 5.09 8.76
N PRO A 292 8.25 3.96 8.02
CA PRO A 292 7.22 2.93 8.02
C PRO A 292 7.07 2.20 9.38
N VAL A 293 8.08 2.17 10.23
CA VAL A 293 7.93 1.66 11.60
C VAL A 293 7.06 2.60 12.43
N LEU A 294 7.33 3.90 12.41
CA LEU A 294 6.53 4.87 13.14
C LEU A 294 5.06 4.90 12.67
N THR A 295 4.84 4.82 11.37
CA THR A 295 3.46 4.74 10.83
C THR A 295 2.77 3.43 11.21
N ALA A 296 3.49 2.30 11.24
CA ALA A 296 2.95 1.03 11.73
C ALA A 296 2.57 1.10 13.21
N LEU A 297 3.47 1.63 14.05
CA LEU A 297 3.21 1.81 15.48
C LEU A 297 2.05 2.77 15.72
N ALA A 298 1.93 3.86 14.96
CA ALA A 298 0.80 4.77 15.05
C ALA A 298 -0.53 4.08 14.69
N CYS A 299 -0.57 3.25 13.64
CA CYS A 299 -1.75 2.45 13.30
C CYS A 299 -2.12 1.49 14.44
N LEU A 300 -1.14 0.79 15.02
CA LEU A 300 -1.36 -0.17 16.11
C LEU A 300 -1.79 0.53 17.40
N PHE A 301 -1.23 1.70 17.70
CA PHE A 301 -1.63 2.51 18.85
C PHE A 301 -3.09 2.96 18.72
N LEU A 302 -3.47 3.51 17.56
CA LEU A 302 -4.86 3.89 17.28
C LEU A 302 -5.79 2.68 17.30
N ALA A 303 -5.34 1.53 16.78
CA ALA A 303 -6.10 0.29 16.87
C ALA A 303 -6.33 -0.11 18.33
N ALA A 304 -5.29 -0.12 19.17
CA ALA A 304 -5.38 -0.47 20.59
C ALA A 304 -6.34 0.45 21.33
N PHE A 305 -6.21 1.77 21.12
CA PHE A 305 -7.12 2.76 21.68
C PHE A 305 -8.59 2.48 21.32
N LEU A 306 -8.87 2.21 20.04
CA LEU A 306 -10.22 1.90 19.59
C LEU A 306 -10.70 0.49 20.01
N TYR A 307 -9.80 -0.46 20.28
CA TYR A 307 -10.16 -1.75 20.87
C TYR A 307 -10.69 -1.61 22.29
N GLU A 308 -10.07 -0.77 23.08
CA GLU A 308 -10.49 -0.46 24.44
C GLU A 308 -11.88 0.22 24.41
N GLU A 309 -12.07 1.18 23.53
CA GLU A 309 -13.36 1.84 23.33
C GLU A 309 -14.43 0.90 22.78
N ALA A 310 -14.08 -0.10 21.96
CA ALA A 310 -14.99 -1.08 21.39
C ALA A 310 -15.66 -1.99 22.46
N ALA A 311 -15.07 -2.11 23.63
CA ALA A 311 -15.69 -2.78 24.78
C ALA A 311 -16.93 -2.02 25.26
N PHE A 312 -16.98 -0.70 25.04
CA PHE A 312 -18.08 0.18 25.47
C PHE A 312 -18.96 0.65 24.29
N GLN A 313 -18.41 0.75 23.09
CA GLN A 313 -19.10 1.24 21.90
C GLN A 313 -18.88 0.31 20.69
N ALA A 314 -19.95 -0.36 20.26
CA ALA A 314 -19.89 -1.26 19.10
C ALA A 314 -19.39 -0.58 17.78
N LYS A 315 -19.48 0.75 17.70
CA LYS A 315 -19.12 1.55 16.53
C LYS A 315 -17.60 1.57 16.26
N SER A 316 -16.76 1.50 17.31
CA SER A 316 -15.29 1.47 17.18
C SER A 316 -14.74 0.10 16.76
N PHE A 317 -15.60 -0.91 16.68
CA PHE A 317 -15.22 -2.28 16.34
C PHE A 317 -14.53 -2.39 14.97
N VAL A 318 -15.10 -1.81 13.93
CA VAL A 318 -14.59 -1.88 12.55
C VAL A 318 -13.24 -1.15 12.39
N PRO A 319 -13.13 0.15 12.75
CA PRO A 319 -11.89 0.88 12.57
C PRO A 319 -10.72 0.31 13.37
N ALA A 320 -10.96 -0.22 14.58
CA ALA A 320 -9.92 -0.87 15.38
C ALA A 320 -9.25 -2.04 14.63
N ARG A 321 -10.06 -2.89 13.99
CA ARG A 321 -9.56 -4.06 13.25
C ARG A 321 -8.91 -3.67 11.92
N VAL A 322 -9.51 -2.73 11.20
CA VAL A 322 -8.96 -2.21 9.94
C VAL A 322 -7.59 -1.55 10.18
N LEU A 323 -7.45 -0.76 11.24
CA LEU A 323 -6.17 -0.13 11.62
C LEU A 323 -5.08 -1.16 11.96
N SER A 324 -5.44 -2.30 12.58
CA SER A 324 -4.50 -3.40 12.79
C SER A 324 -3.96 -3.94 11.45
N GLY A 325 -4.82 -4.08 10.44
CA GLY A 325 -4.41 -4.46 9.08
C GLY A 325 -3.57 -3.39 8.38
N PHE A 326 -3.86 -2.10 8.58
CA PHE A 326 -3.02 -1.01 8.07
C PHE A 326 -1.64 -1.00 8.71
N GLY A 327 -1.54 -1.30 10.01
CA GLY A 327 -0.27 -1.53 10.69
C GLY A 327 0.54 -2.66 10.04
N ALA A 328 -0.12 -3.76 9.68
CA ALA A 328 0.51 -4.87 8.96
C ALA A 328 1.06 -4.43 7.58
N ILE A 329 0.32 -3.60 6.82
CA ILE A 329 0.80 -3.05 5.54
C ILE A 329 2.01 -2.14 5.75
N CYS A 330 1.98 -1.21 6.71
CA CYS A 330 3.11 -0.34 7.02
C CYS A 330 4.34 -1.14 7.45
N PHE A 331 4.16 -2.22 8.24
CA PHE A 331 5.26 -3.09 8.64
C PHE A 331 5.82 -3.91 7.46
N THR A 332 4.98 -4.27 6.50
CA THR A 332 5.41 -4.86 5.23
C THR A 332 6.24 -3.87 4.40
N LEU A 333 5.84 -2.59 4.35
CA LEU A 333 6.61 -1.53 3.69
C LEU A 333 7.96 -1.30 4.38
N TYR A 334 8.03 -1.39 5.72
CA TYR A 334 9.30 -1.37 6.45
C TYR A 334 10.26 -2.45 5.95
N SER A 335 9.77 -3.68 5.79
CA SER A 335 10.57 -4.77 5.25
C SER A 335 11.20 -4.42 3.89
N ILE A 336 10.39 -3.88 2.95
CA ILE A 336 10.85 -3.52 1.61
C ILE A 336 11.89 -2.40 1.65
N VAL A 337 11.65 -1.36 2.45
CA VAL A 337 12.58 -0.22 2.58
C VAL A 337 13.90 -0.68 3.19
N SER A 338 13.86 -1.54 4.22
CA SER A 338 15.04 -2.11 4.85
C SER A 338 15.86 -3.00 3.91
N ILE A 339 15.19 -3.79 3.06
CA ILE A 339 15.86 -4.60 2.03
C ILE A 339 16.61 -3.71 1.04
N LEU A 340 15.95 -2.67 0.53
CA LEU A 340 16.56 -1.74 -0.41
C LEU A 340 17.75 -1.02 0.21
N GLU A 341 17.59 -0.50 1.44
CA GLU A 341 18.68 0.20 2.12
C GLU A 341 19.86 -0.72 2.40
N SER A 342 19.63 -1.92 2.93
CA SER A 342 20.69 -2.89 3.23
C SER A 342 21.39 -3.44 1.99
N GLY A 343 20.69 -3.50 0.86
CA GLY A 343 21.25 -3.95 -0.43
C GLY A 343 22.01 -2.88 -1.18
N THR A 344 21.83 -1.60 -0.84
CA THR A 344 22.41 -0.45 -1.53
C THR A 344 23.38 0.34 -0.67
N SER A 345 23.41 0.12 0.65
CA SER A 345 24.39 0.77 1.53
C SER A 345 25.80 0.27 1.21
N LYS A 346 26.71 1.20 0.96
CA LYS A 346 28.15 0.89 0.91
C LYS A 346 28.57 0.30 2.26
N LYS A 347 29.24 -0.85 2.24
CA LYS A 347 29.95 -1.39 3.39
C LYS A 347 31.17 -0.57 3.69
#